data_0cdbce45728d7f46b3b7dc4e3e687d88
#
_entry.id   0cdbce45728d7f46b3b7dc4e3e687d88
#
_cell.length_a   1.000
_cell.length_b   1.000
_cell.length_c   1.000
_cell.angle_alpha   90.00
_cell.angle_beta   90.00
_cell.angle_gamma   90.00
#
_symmetry.space_group_name_H-M   'P 1'
#
loop_
_entity.id
_entity.type
_entity.pdbx_description
1 polymer ?
#
loop_
_entity_poly.entity_id
_entity_poly.type
_entity_poly.pdbx_seq_one_letter_code
_entity_poly.pdbx_strand_id
1 'polypeptide(L)' 'MPVGTTAKTGQTCPESGVWKVVGTPSTTAPIAKGNKMPPYNNQAVTWQLTQLA' A
#
# COMPACT_ATOMS: atom_id res chain seq x y z
N MET A 1 2.26 -3.99 12.69
CA MET A 1 0.96 -3.34 12.45
C MET A 1 -0.05 -4.35 11.98
N PRO A 2 -1.32 -4.17 12.32
CA PRO A 2 -2.31 -5.14 11.90
C PRO A 2 -2.65 -5.01 10.42
N VAL A 3 -3.10 -6.11 9.85
CA VAL A 3 -3.71 -6.12 8.53
C VAL A 3 -4.91 -5.15 8.57
N GLY A 4 -5.10 -4.41 7.47
CA GLY A 4 -6.12 -3.37 7.40
C GLY A 4 -5.57 -1.96 7.59
N THR A 5 -4.32 -1.82 8.02
CA THR A 5 -3.64 -0.52 8.08
C THR A 5 -3.59 0.10 6.69
N THR A 6 -3.83 1.40 6.60
CA THR A 6 -3.83 2.09 5.31
C THR A 6 -2.69 3.10 5.24
N ALA A 7 -2.22 3.36 4.02
CA ALA A 7 -1.25 4.39 3.73
C ALA A 7 -1.52 4.93 2.32
N LYS A 8 -1.20 6.19 2.11
CA LYS A 8 -1.45 6.85 0.82
C LYS A 8 -0.17 6.97 0.01
N THR A 9 -0.32 7.11 -1.29
CA THR A 9 0.81 7.39 -2.20
C THR A 9 1.64 8.56 -1.67
N GLY A 10 2.95 8.37 -1.64
CA GLY A 10 3.87 9.39 -1.14
C GLY A 10 4.21 9.26 0.33
N GLN A 11 3.42 8.52 1.10
CA GLN A 11 3.74 8.24 2.49
C GLN A 11 4.78 7.12 2.58
N THR A 12 5.55 7.13 3.65
CA THR A 12 6.47 6.05 3.93
C THR A 12 5.69 4.80 4.34
N CYS A 13 6.03 3.66 3.74
CA CYS A 13 5.38 2.40 4.08
C CYS A 13 5.69 2.04 5.54
N PRO A 14 4.65 1.87 6.37
CA PRO A 14 4.86 1.61 7.79
C PRO A 14 5.14 0.16 8.12
N GLU A 15 4.89 -0.76 7.18
CA GLU A 15 5.07 -2.19 7.46
C GLU A 15 5.27 -2.94 6.16
N SER A 16 6.23 -3.87 6.14
CA SER A 16 6.46 -4.72 4.98
C SER A 16 5.32 -5.71 4.82
N GLY A 17 4.89 -5.94 3.60
CA GLY A 17 3.84 -6.89 3.31
C GLY A 17 3.24 -6.68 1.94
N VAL A 18 2.09 -7.30 1.72
CA VAL A 18 1.33 -7.14 0.49
C VAL A 18 0.26 -6.08 0.72
N TRP A 19 0.28 -5.06 -0.11
CA TRP A 19 -0.64 -3.92 -0.04
C TRP A 19 -1.55 -3.93 -1.25
N LYS A 20 -2.81 -3.56 -1.03
CA LYS A 20 -3.83 -3.52 -2.06
C LYS A 20 -4.38 -2.12 -2.21
N VAL A 21 -4.57 -1.67 -3.45
CA VAL A 21 -5.21 -0.39 -3.73
C VAL A 21 -6.66 -0.47 -3.29
N VAL A 22 -7.09 0.51 -2.50
CA VAL A 22 -8.50 0.65 -2.11
C VAL A 22 -9.23 1.39 -3.23
N GLY A 23 -10.17 0.72 -3.87
CA GLY A 23 -10.94 1.32 -4.95
C GLY A 23 -10.97 0.44 -6.19
N THR A 24 -11.39 1.03 -7.30
CA THR A 24 -11.53 0.35 -8.59
C THR A 24 -10.74 1.12 -9.65
N PRO A 25 -9.90 0.44 -10.46
CA PRO A 25 -9.50 -0.95 -10.30
C PRO A 25 -8.57 -1.14 -9.10
N SER A 26 -8.57 -2.31 -8.53
CA SER A 26 -7.66 -2.61 -7.42
C SER A 26 -6.54 -3.52 -7.91
N THR A 27 -5.36 -3.35 -7.31
CA THR A 27 -4.22 -4.20 -7.57
C THR A 27 -3.47 -4.42 -6.27
N THR A 28 -2.60 -5.41 -6.25
CA THR A 28 -1.77 -5.68 -5.10
C THR A 28 -0.30 -5.56 -5.46
N ALA A 29 0.52 -5.17 -4.49
CA ALA A 29 1.96 -5.09 -4.68
C ALA A 29 2.67 -5.34 -3.36
N PRO A 30 3.80 -6.03 -3.38
CA PRO A 30 4.64 -6.15 -2.18
C PRO A 30 5.38 -4.83 -1.97
N ILE A 31 5.29 -4.28 -0.77
CA ILE A 31 5.95 -3.03 -0.44
C ILE A 31 6.69 -3.22 0.88
N ALA A 32 7.98 -2.85 0.89
CA ALA A 32 8.81 -2.99 2.07
C ALA A 32 8.69 -1.77 2.97
N LYS A 33 8.77 -2.01 4.27
CA LYS A 33 8.81 -0.94 5.26
C LYS A 33 9.93 0.05 4.94
N GLY A 34 9.61 1.33 5.01
CA GLY A 34 10.57 2.39 4.73
C GLY A 34 10.53 2.90 3.30
N ASN A 35 9.96 2.15 2.37
CA ASN A 35 9.78 2.62 1.01
C ASN A 35 8.57 3.53 0.92
N LYS A 36 8.59 4.44 -0.06
CA LYS A 36 7.42 5.30 -0.29
C LYS A 36 6.37 4.52 -1.04
N MET A 37 5.12 4.74 -0.65
CA MET A 37 3.98 4.11 -1.33
C MET A 37 3.90 4.60 -2.77
N PRO A 38 3.89 3.70 -3.75
CA PRO A 38 3.87 4.10 -5.16
C PRO A 38 2.49 4.58 -5.59
N PRO A 39 2.43 5.38 -6.66
CA PRO A 39 1.15 5.68 -7.28
C PRO A 39 0.67 4.47 -8.11
N TYR A 40 -0.62 4.41 -8.33
CA TYR A 40 -1.18 3.42 -9.24
C TYR A 40 -1.80 4.14 -10.43
N ASN A 41 -1.38 3.74 -11.64
CA ASN A 41 -1.88 4.32 -12.89
C ASN A 41 -1.67 5.85 -12.92
N ASN A 42 -0.50 6.30 -12.44
CA ASN A 42 -0.11 7.71 -12.36
C ASN A 42 -1.04 8.56 -11.49
N GLN A 43 -1.74 7.94 -10.56
CA GLN A 43 -2.64 8.65 -9.65
C GLN A 43 -2.31 8.30 -8.21
N ALA A 44 -2.52 9.26 -7.32
CA ALA A 44 -2.41 9.00 -5.91
C ALA A 44 -3.56 8.09 -5.47
N VAL A 45 -3.23 7.06 -4.72
CA VAL A 45 -4.21 6.09 -4.25
C VAL A 45 -3.98 5.80 -2.78
N THR A 46 -4.97 5.18 -2.15
CA THR A 46 -4.84 4.65 -0.81
C THR A 46 -4.53 3.16 -0.90
N TRP A 47 -3.51 2.73 -0.17
CA TRP A 47 -3.12 1.33 -0.07
C TRP A 47 -3.56 0.77 1.27
N GLN A 48 -3.97 -0.47 1.29
CA GLN A 48 -4.35 -1.17 2.52
C GLN A 48 -3.52 -2.45 2.65
N LEU A 49 -2.94 -2.65 3.83
CA LEU A 49 -2.17 -3.85 4.11
C LEU A 49 -3.11 -5.04 4.18
N THR A 50 -2.86 -6.05 3.32
CA THR A 50 -3.68 -7.25 3.27
C THR A 50 -2.97 -8.47 3.83
N GLN A 51 -1.63 -8.45 3.87
CA GLN A 51 -0.85 -9.58 4.36
C GLN A 51 0.49 -9.08 4.86
N LEU A 52 0.88 -9.54 6.04
CA LEU A 52 2.20 -9.24 6.58
C LEU A 52 3.27 -10.03 5.85
N ALA A 53 4.45 -9.43 5.71
CA ALA A 53 5.60 -10.10 5.10
C ALA A 53 6.12 -11.22 5.99
#